data_ea3d31fa84131bf84ac62b08945584b4
#
_entry.id   ea3d31fa84131bf84ac62b08945584b4
#
_cell.length_a   1.000
_cell.length_b   1.000
_cell.length_c   1.000
_cell.angle_alpha   90.00
_cell.angle_beta   90.00
_cell.angle_gamma   90.00
#
_symmetry.space_group_name_H-M   'P 1'
#
loop_
_entity.id
_entity.type
_entity.pdbx_description
1 polymer ?
#
loop_
_entity_poly.entity_id
_entity_poly.type
_entity_poly.pdbx_seq_one_letter_code
_entity_poly.pdbx_strand_id
1 'polypeptide(L)'
;MIKLKRINTSHEYYPFVEELMQTAFPIQERRNADLQREYTDNKPNFHTLVILYKNLPIGLLTIWNLESFHYIEHFAIHEKFRNKGYGQKVIKLITNEIKEMIVLEAEEPSDDITYRRIKFYQRQGLTLQNVPYQQPPYRNEDKWFPMKLMSIHERDFLSQYETIKSKIYKEAYNLCDTSKGNI
;
A
#
# COMPACT_ATOMS: atom_id res chain seq x y z
N MET A 1 5.05 -22.81 -0.73
CA MET A 1 5.81 -21.58 -1.02
C MET A 1 4.81 -20.46 -1.27
N ILE A 2 5.09 -19.23 -0.80
CA ILE A 2 4.31 -18.02 -1.15
C ILE A 2 4.72 -17.58 -2.56
N LYS A 3 3.74 -17.15 -3.35
CA LYS A 3 3.97 -16.52 -4.67
C LYS A 3 3.14 -15.24 -4.76
N LEU A 4 3.68 -14.22 -5.41
CA LEU A 4 2.98 -13.01 -5.80
C LEU A 4 2.72 -13.11 -7.30
N LYS A 5 1.48 -12.88 -7.71
CA LYS A 5 1.10 -12.92 -9.12
C LYS A 5 0.39 -11.63 -9.48
N ARG A 6 0.95 -10.85 -10.42
CA ARG A 6 0.26 -9.70 -10.99
C ARG A 6 -0.96 -10.19 -11.78
N ILE A 7 -2.07 -9.53 -11.60
CA ILE A 7 -3.35 -9.85 -12.24
C ILE A 7 -4.01 -8.59 -12.80
N ASN A 8 -4.89 -8.78 -13.75
CA ASN A 8 -5.84 -7.80 -14.25
C ASN A 8 -7.27 -8.21 -13.85
N THR A 9 -8.28 -7.42 -14.21
CA THR A 9 -9.68 -7.68 -13.83
C THR A 9 -10.28 -8.94 -14.49
N SER A 10 -9.73 -9.41 -15.61
CA SER A 10 -10.18 -10.64 -16.28
C SER A 10 -9.59 -11.93 -15.69
N HIS A 11 -8.65 -11.80 -14.72
CA HIS A 11 -8.01 -12.97 -14.12
C HIS A 11 -8.96 -13.69 -13.14
N GLU A 12 -8.91 -15.03 -13.13
CA GLU A 12 -9.78 -15.88 -12.28
C GLU A 12 -9.75 -15.54 -10.78
N TYR A 13 -8.66 -14.98 -10.26
CA TYR A 13 -8.53 -14.58 -8.85
C TYR A 13 -8.96 -13.14 -8.57
N TYR A 14 -9.34 -12.36 -9.58
CA TYR A 14 -9.72 -10.98 -9.36
C TYR A 14 -10.96 -10.82 -8.45
N PRO A 15 -12.02 -11.64 -8.59
CA PRO A 15 -13.17 -11.59 -7.68
C PRO A 15 -12.78 -11.75 -6.20
N PHE A 16 -11.84 -12.66 -5.89
CA PHE A 16 -11.30 -12.81 -4.53
C PHE A 16 -10.56 -11.55 -4.06
N VAL A 17 -9.73 -10.96 -4.92
CA VAL A 17 -8.97 -9.73 -4.58
C VAL A 17 -9.92 -8.57 -4.35
N GLU A 18 -10.95 -8.40 -5.19
CA GLU A 18 -11.94 -7.33 -5.05
C GLU A 18 -12.76 -7.48 -3.77
N GLU A 19 -13.25 -8.68 -3.45
CA GLU A 19 -13.96 -8.96 -2.20
C GLU A 19 -13.08 -8.69 -0.98
N LEU A 20 -11.83 -9.14 -1.01
CA LEU A 20 -10.89 -8.91 0.08
C LEU A 20 -10.55 -7.43 0.24
N MET A 21 -10.43 -6.66 -0.84
CA MET A 21 -10.26 -5.20 -0.80
C MET A 21 -11.42 -4.54 -0.07
N GLN A 22 -12.65 -4.94 -0.40
CA GLN A 22 -13.86 -4.36 0.21
C GLN A 22 -14.03 -4.72 1.67
N THR A 23 -13.62 -5.91 2.08
CA THR A 23 -13.81 -6.41 3.46
C THR A 23 -12.65 -6.08 4.39
N ALA A 24 -11.43 -5.93 3.88
CA ALA A 24 -10.24 -5.67 4.68
C ALA A 24 -9.96 -4.18 4.90
N PHE A 25 -10.47 -3.30 4.01
CA PHE A 25 -10.24 -1.87 4.09
C PHE A 25 -11.57 -1.11 4.18
N PRO A 26 -11.72 -0.19 5.15
CA PRO A 26 -12.85 0.71 5.24
C PRO A 26 -13.03 1.51 3.95
N ILE A 27 -14.24 2.00 3.72
CA ILE A 27 -14.56 2.74 2.49
C ILE A 27 -13.69 3.99 2.30
N GLN A 28 -13.26 4.62 3.40
CA GLN A 28 -12.40 5.80 3.41
C GLN A 28 -10.93 5.48 3.06
N GLU A 29 -10.52 4.23 3.17
CA GLU A 29 -9.15 3.78 2.94
C GLU A 29 -8.95 3.14 1.56
N ARG A 30 -9.92 3.24 0.67
CA ARG A 30 -9.85 2.69 -0.68
C ARG A 30 -10.65 3.48 -1.70
N ARG A 31 -10.20 3.49 -2.95
CA ARG A 31 -10.98 4.07 -4.04
C ARG A 31 -12.24 3.25 -4.33
N ASN A 32 -13.19 3.82 -5.07
CA ASN A 32 -14.35 3.07 -5.53
C ASN A 32 -13.95 1.88 -6.44
N ALA A 33 -14.83 0.90 -6.56
CA ALA A 33 -14.53 -0.34 -7.28
C ALA A 33 -14.23 -0.12 -8.77
N ASP A 34 -14.92 0.80 -9.43
CA ASP A 34 -14.73 1.05 -10.86
C ASP A 34 -13.37 1.68 -11.13
N LEU A 35 -12.96 2.66 -10.31
CA LEU A 35 -11.65 3.28 -10.41
C LEU A 35 -10.54 2.28 -10.04
N GLN A 36 -10.79 1.38 -9.08
CA GLN A 36 -9.85 0.32 -8.74
C GLN A 36 -9.63 -0.65 -9.90
N ARG A 37 -10.69 -1.01 -10.61
CA ARG A 37 -10.62 -1.84 -11.84
C ARG A 37 -9.86 -1.12 -12.95
N GLU A 38 -10.21 0.13 -13.20
CA GLU A 38 -9.54 0.96 -14.20
C GLU A 38 -8.03 1.07 -13.93
N TYR A 39 -7.62 1.29 -12.66
CA TYR A 39 -6.20 1.33 -12.30
C TYR A 39 -5.53 -0.04 -12.46
N THR A 40 -6.21 -1.10 -12.07
CA THR A 40 -5.70 -2.48 -12.21
C THR A 40 -5.39 -2.84 -13.67
N ASP A 41 -6.23 -2.39 -14.61
CA ASP A 41 -6.10 -2.74 -16.03
C ASP A 41 -5.22 -1.75 -16.81
N ASN A 42 -5.31 -0.45 -16.52
CA ASN A 42 -4.82 0.60 -17.41
C ASN A 42 -3.68 1.45 -16.85
N LYS A 43 -3.44 1.49 -15.52
CA LYS A 43 -2.33 2.27 -14.96
C LYS A 43 -1.01 1.49 -15.07
N PRO A 44 -0.04 1.94 -15.86
CA PRO A 44 1.18 1.17 -16.13
C PRO A 44 2.08 1.01 -14.89
N ASN A 45 2.08 1.99 -14.00
CA ASN A 45 2.87 2.04 -12.78
C ASN A 45 2.12 1.50 -11.54
N PHE A 46 0.88 1.03 -11.68
CA PHE A 46 0.08 0.42 -10.63
C PHE A 46 -0.06 -1.09 -10.86
N HIS A 47 0.20 -1.88 -9.84
CA HIS A 47 0.12 -3.33 -9.94
C HIS A 47 -0.77 -3.90 -8.84
N THR A 48 -1.79 -4.64 -9.25
CA THR A 48 -2.60 -5.48 -8.36
C THR A 48 -2.03 -6.90 -8.36
N LEU A 49 -1.68 -7.40 -7.18
CA LEU A 49 -1.12 -8.74 -7.00
C LEU A 49 -2.01 -9.57 -6.10
N VAL A 50 -2.27 -10.81 -6.52
CA VAL A 50 -2.83 -11.84 -5.63
C VAL A 50 -1.69 -12.56 -4.93
N ILE A 51 -1.86 -12.79 -3.64
CA ILE A 51 -0.94 -13.56 -2.81
C ILE A 51 -1.42 -15.01 -2.79
N LEU A 52 -0.56 -15.92 -3.27
CA LEU A 52 -0.87 -17.35 -3.38
C LEU A 52 -0.05 -18.18 -2.39
N TYR A 53 -0.71 -19.13 -1.76
CA TYR A 53 -0.06 -20.22 -1.02
C TYR A 53 -0.57 -21.56 -1.52
N LYS A 54 0.34 -22.42 -2.07
CA LYS A 54 -0.04 -23.69 -2.70
C LYS A 54 -1.14 -23.52 -3.78
N ASN A 55 -1.02 -22.45 -4.58
CA ASN A 55 -1.98 -22.04 -5.62
C ASN A 55 -3.37 -21.58 -5.08
N LEU A 56 -3.58 -21.48 -3.78
CA LEU A 56 -4.78 -20.90 -3.20
C LEU A 56 -4.59 -19.40 -3.00
N PRO A 57 -5.55 -18.53 -3.36
CA PRO A 57 -5.50 -17.12 -3.06
C PRO A 57 -5.71 -16.91 -1.55
N ILE A 58 -4.76 -16.24 -0.90
CA ILE A 58 -4.75 -16.00 0.54
C ILE A 58 -4.66 -14.54 0.92
N GLY A 59 -4.48 -13.65 -0.04
CA GLY A 59 -4.33 -12.22 0.24
C GLY A 59 -4.17 -11.40 -1.02
N LEU A 60 -4.07 -10.10 -0.84
CA LEU A 60 -3.81 -9.12 -1.87
C LEU A 60 -2.67 -8.16 -1.50
N LEU A 61 -2.06 -7.60 -2.51
CA LEU A 61 -1.14 -6.48 -2.43
C LEU A 61 -1.40 -5.54 -3.60
N THR A 62 -1.46 -4.23 -3.37
CA THR A 62 -1.35 -3.24 -4.43
C THR A 62 -0.08 -2.41 -4.24
N ILE A 63 0.65 -2.19 -5.32
CA ILE A 63 1.93 -1.51 -5.28
C ILE A 63 2.09 -0.58 -6.49
N TRP A 64 2.61 0.60 -6.23
CA TRP A 64 3.00 1.59 -7.22
C TRP A 64 4.50 1.54 -7.46
N ASN A 65 4.90 1.61 -8.72
CA ASN A 65 6.27 1.90 -9.11
C ASN A 65 6.37 3.41 -9.42
N LEU A 66 7.02 4.17 -8.55
CA LEU A 66 7.09 5.62 -8.61
C LEU A 66 8.52 6.10 -8.98
N GLU A 67 9.15 5.43 -9.95
CA GLU A 67 10.51 5.70 -10.46
C GLU A 67 11.62 5.46 -9.42
N SER A 68 11.73 6.33 -8.40
CA SER A 68 12.78 6.26 -7.38
C SER A 68 12.43 5.41 -6.16
N PHE A 69 11.17 5.00 -6.03
CA PHE A 69 10.70 4.16 -4.92
C PHE A 69 9.43 3.41 -5.31
N HIS A 70 9.11 2.38 -4.53
CA HIS A 70 7.83 1.67 -4.61
C HIS A 70 6.94 2.07 -3.43
N TYR A 71 5.65 2.26 -3.70
CA TYR A 71 4.67 2.54 -2.66
C TYR A 71 3.67 1.41 -2.54
N ILE A 72 3.66 0.72 -1.39
CA ILE A 72 2.63 -0.28 -1.07
C ILE A 72 1.42 0.46 -0.53
N GLU A 73 0.33 0.44 -1.30
CA GLU A 73 -0.90 1.12 -0.94
C GLU A 73 -1.83 0.23 -0.11
N HIS A 74 -2.04 -1.01 -0.55
CA HIS A 74 -2.87 -1.97 0.18
C HIS A 74 -2.14 -3.29 0.37
N PHE A 75 -2.23 -3.85 1.55
CA PHE A 75 -1.71 -5.16 1.87
C PHE A 75 -2.63 -5.87 2.87
N ALA A 76 -3.22 -6.98 2.47
CA ALA A 76 -4.09 -7.75 3.35
C ALA A 76 -3.91 -9.26 3.16
N ILE A 77 -3.91 -9.99 4.28
CA ILE A 77 -4.09 -11.44 4.31
C ILE A 77 -5.52 -11.71 4.74
N HIS A 78 -6.22 -12.55 3.99
CA HIS A 78 -7.58 -12.98 4.30
C HIS A 78 -7.65 -13.61 5.70
N GLU A 79 -8.67 -13.32 6.48
CA GLU A 79 -8.80 -13.67 7.90
C GLU A 79 -8.49 -15.13 8.22
N LYS A 80 -8.99 -16.07 7.41
CA LYS A 80 -8.76 -17.53 7.55
C LYS A 80 -7.29 -17.93 7.51
N PHE A 81 -6.41 -17.04 6.99
CA PHE A 81 -4.97 -17.27 6.85
C PHE A 81 -4.11 -16.37 7.74
N ARG A 82 -4.72 -15.49 8.54
CA ARG A 82 -3.98 -14.63 9.50
C ARG A 82 -3.33 -15.47 10.61
N ASN A 83 -2.38 -14.85 11.30
CA ASN A 83 -1.64 -15.46 12.43
C ASN A 83 -0.83 -16.73 12.10
N LYS A 84 -0.60 -17.01 10.81
CA LYS A 84 0.19 -18.16 10.31
C LYS A 84 1.54 -17.74 9.70
N GLY A 85 1.97 -16.49 9.93
CA GLY A 85 3.24 -15.96 9.43
C GLY A 85 3.27 -15.64 7.93
N TYR A 86 2.14 -15.71 7.21
CA TYR A 86 2.12 -15.44 5.77
C TYR A 86 2.45 -13.98 5.45
N GLY A 87 1.92 -13.02 6.22
CA GLY A 87 2.24 -11.60 6.02
C GLY A 87 3.73 -11.32 6.11
N GLN A 88 4.41 -11.89 7.11
CA GLN A 88 5.87 -11.78 7.23
C GLN A 88 6.60 -12.34 6.00
N LYS A 89 6.18 -13.51 5.50
CA LYS A 89 6.80 -14.12 4.32
C LYS A 89 6.61 -13.27 3.07
N VAL A 90 5.45 -12.62 2.92
CA VAL A 90 5.16 -11.71 1.81
C VAL A 90 6.06 -10.48 1.86
N ILE A 91 6.12 -9.79 3.01
CA ILE A 91 6.97 -8.60 3.13
C ILE A 91 8.44 -8.95 2.88
N LYS A 92 8.95 -10.04 3.46
CA LYS A 92 10.32 -10.51 3.19
C LYS A 92 10.56 -10.82 1.71
N LEU A 93 9.59 -11.41 1.02
CA LEU A 93 9.72 -11.70 -0.41
C LEU A 93 9.87 -10.38 -1.19
N ILE A 94 9.00 -9.41 -0.94
CA ILE A 94 9.00 -8.09 -1.61
C ILE A 94 10.31 -7.35 -1.34
N THR A 95 10.73 -7.25 -0.08
CA THR A 95 11.96 -6.54 0.30
C THR A 95 13.24 -7.24 -0.16
N ASN A 96 13.19 -8.53 -0.48
CA ASN A 96 14.30 -9.25 -1.10
C ASN A 96 14.35 -9.05 -2.62
N GLU A 97 13.22 -8.91 -3.28
CA GLU A 97 13.13 -8.73 -4.74
C GLU A 97 13.34 -7.28 -5.15
N ILE A 98 12.74 -6.33 -4.44
CA ILE A 98 12.84 -4.88 -4.69
C ILE A 98 14.00 -4.34 -3.85
N LYS A 99 14.98 -3.74 -4.52
CA LYS A 99 16.16 -3.13 -3.87
C LYS A 99 16.06 -1.61 -3.73
N GLU A 100 15.17 -1.02 -4.49
CA GLU A 100 14.78 0.37 -4.36
C GLU A 100 14.03 0.60 -3.05
N MET A 101 13.93 1.85 -2.62
CA MET A 101 13.15 2.22 -1.44
C MET A 101 11.70 1.71 -1.57
N ILE A 102 11.19 1.12 -0.51
CA ILE A 102 9.77 0.79 -0.38
C ILE A 102 9.18 1.67 0.71
N VAL A 103 8.06 2.30 0.42
CA VAL A 103 7.29 3.15 1.33
C VAL A 103 5.90 2.57 1.50
N LEU A 104 5.34 2.66 2.69
CA LEU A 104 3.93 2.39 2.95
C LEU A 104 3.37 3.35 4.00
N GLU A 105 2.06 3.47 4.03
CA GLU A 105 1.32 4.18 5.07
C GLU A 105 0.90 3.22 6.19
N ALA A 106 0.97 3.70 7.42
CA ALA A 106 0.44 3.02 8.59
C ALA A 106 -0.33 4.01 9.44
N GLU A 107 -1.44 3.56 10.04
CA GLU A 107 -2.20 4.39 10.99
C GLU A 107 -1.33 4.81 12.16
N GLU A 108 -1.59 6.02 12.68
CA GLU A 108 -0.95 6.45 13.92
C GLU A 108 -1.23 5.45 15.05
N PRO A 109 -0.23 5.15 15.90
CA PRO A 109 -0.39 4.19 16.99
C PRO A 109 -1.29 4.78 18.09
N SER A 110 -2.59 4.65 17.91
CA SER A 110 -3.62 5.14 18.83
C SER A 110 -4.23 4.05 19.73
N ASP A 111 -4.06 2.78 19.33
CA ASP A 111 -4.58 1.61 20.04
C ASP A 111 -3.66 0.38 19.88
N ASP A 112 -4.01 -0.72 20.52
CA ASP A 112 -3.23 -1.97 20.46
C ASP A 112 -3.10 -2.54 19.04
N ILE A 113 -4.08 -2.35 18.19
CA ILE A 113 -4.11 -2.91 16.84
C ILE A 113 -3.13 -2.14 15.95
N THR A 114 -3.24 -0.83 15.94
CA THR A 114 -2.37 0.07 15.16
C THR A 114 -0.92 -0.03 15.64
N TYR A 115 -0.69 -0.11 16.97
CA TYR A 115 0.64 -0.34 17.54
C TYR A 115 1.23 -1.67 17.08
N ARG A 116 0.45 -2.77 17.12
CA ARG A 116 0.90 -4.09 16.65
C ARG A 116 1.22 -4.10 15.16
N ARG A 117 0.50 -3.32 14.34
CA ARG A 117 0.75 -3.17 12.90
C ARG A 117 2.11 -2.50 12.66
N ILE A 118 2.40 -1.38 13.32
CA ILE A 118 3.71 -0.73 13.24
C ILE A 118 4.82 -1.69 13.67
N LYS A 119 4.66 -2.36 14.82
CA LYS A 119 5.63 -3.35 15.30
C LYS A 119 5.81 -4.53 14.35
N PHE A 120 4.75 -4.94 13.66
CA PHE A 120 4.85 -5.96 12.62
C PHE A 120 5.80 -5.49 11.51
N TYR A 121 5.62 -4.31 10.95
CA TYR A 121 6.48 -3.78 9.89
C TYR A 121 7.92 -3.53 10.37
N GLN A 122 8.09 -3.00 11.58
CA GLN A 122 9.43 -2.82 12.17
C GLN A 122 10.20 -4.14 12.27
N ARG A 123 9.54 -5.24 12.68
CA ARG A 123 10.17 -6.58 12.70
C ARG A 123 10.55 -7.10 11.30
N GLN A 124 10.00 -6.51 10.24
CA GLN A 124 10.39 -6.82 8.86
C GLN A 124 11.48 -5.87 8.33
N GLY A 125 12.01 -5.00 9.17
CA GLY A 125 13.08 -4.07 8.81
C GLY A 125 12.64 -2.70 8.33
N LEU A 126 11.32 -2.40 8.33
CA LEU A 126 10.86 -1.06 7.98
C LEU A 126 11.09 -0.09 9.15
N THR A 127 11.49 1.12 8.82
CA THR A 127 11.68 2.23 9.75
C THR A 127 10.43 3.11 9.76
N LEU A 128 9.93 3.44 10.96
CA LEU A 128 8.89 4.45 11.13
C LEU A 128 9.51 5.83 10.96
N GLN A 129 9.02 6.59 9.99
CA GLN A 129 9.56 7.91 9.67
C GLN A 129 8.92 8.99 10.56
N ASN A 130 9.76 9.81 11.17
CA ASN A 130 9.30 10.91 12.02
C ASN A 130 9.08 12.18 11.18
N VAL A 131 8.05 12.13 10.34
CA VAL A 131 7.64 13.25 9.47
C VAL A 131 6.14 13.49 9.62
N PRO A 132 5.65 14.73 9.45
CA PRO A 132 4.21 15.01 9.42
C PRO A 132 3.61 14.43 8.13
N TYR A 133 2.61 13.57 8.27
CA TYR A 133 1.96 12.98 7.10
C TYR A 133 0.46 12.77 7.35
N GLN A 134 -0.34 13.04 6.34
CA GLN A 134 -1.76 12.75 6.32
C GLN A 134 -2.11 12.07 5.01
N GLN A 135 -2.91 11.04 5.08
CA GLN A 135 -3.48 10.42 3.89
C GLN A 135 -4.53 11.36 3.29
N PRO A 136 -4.42 11.69 2.00
CA PRO A 136 -5.47 12.41 1.32
C PRO A 136 -6.74 11.55 1.18
N PRO A 137 -7.91 12.17 1.08
CA PRO A 137 -9.15 11.45 0.86
C PRO A 137 -9.19 10.81 -0.53
N TYR A 138 -9.72 9.59 -0.63
CA TYR A 138 -10.03 8.94 -1.90
C TYR A 138 -11.29 9.51 -2.57
N ARG A 139 -12.12 10.24 -1.81
CA ARG A 139 -13.34 10.89 -2.26
C ARG A 139 -13.41 12.32 -1.76
N ASN A 140 -14.04 13.18 -2.52
CA ASN A 140 -14.15 14.62 -2.18
C ASN A 140 -14.86 14.89 -0.84
N GLU A 141 -15.77 14.00 -0.43
CA GLU A 141 -16.50 14.10 0.84
C GLU A 141 -15.73 13.58 2.05
N ASP A 142 -14.66 12.82 1.84
CA ASP A 142 -13.86 12.25 2.92
C ASP A 142 -12.87 13.31 3.49
N LYS A 143 -12.41 13.07 4.72
CA LYS A 143 -11.43 13.94 5.38
C LYS A 143 -10.02 13.39 5.20
N TRP A 144 -9.05 14.27 5.34
CA TRP A 144 -7.65 13.90 5.52
C TRP A 144 -7.48 13.07 6.78
N PHE A 145 -6.72 11.99 6.68
CA PHE A 145 -6.55 11.05 7.78
C PHE A 145 -5.11 11.05 8.29
N PRO A 146 -4.87 11.24 9.61
CA PRO A 146 -3.52 11.17 10.17
C PRO A 146 -2.91 9.79 9.96
N MET A 147 -1.76 9.74 9.31
CA MET A 147 -1.02 8.51 9.04
C MET A 147 0.46 8.71 9.32
N LYS A 148 1.20 7.64 9.36
CA LYS A 148 2.66 7.61 9.40
C LYS A 148 3.21 6.96 8.14
N LEU A 149 4.36 7.42 7.68
CA LEU A 149 5.12 6.74 6.65
C LEU A 149 6.09 5.75 7.30
N MET A 150 6.19 4.58 6.70
CA MET A 150 7.24 3.61 7.02
C MET A 150 8.02 3.28 5.75
N SER A 151 9.32 3.07 5.85
CA SER A 151 10.18 2.79 4.70
C SER A 151 11.28 1.77 5.00
N ILE A 152 11.80 1.17 3.94
CA ILE A 152 12.96 0.29 3.96
C ILE A 152 13.83 0.55 2.71
N HIS A 153 15.12 0.25 2.78
CA HIS A 153 16.12 0.50 1.73
C HIS A 153 16.35 1.99 1.43
N GLU A 154 15.91 2.87 2.33
CA GLU A 154 16.19 4.29 2.24
C GLU A 154 17.67 4.60 2.54
N ARG A 155 18.26 5.53 1.76
CA ARG A 155 19.58 6.08 2.07
C ARG A 155 19.48 7.41 2.81
N ASP A 156 18.50 8.22 2.46
CA ASP A 156 18.22 9.51 3.07
C ASP A 156 16.74 9.86 2.84
N PHE A 157 15.87 9.35 3.68
CA PHE A 157 14.43 9.57 3.56
C PHE A 157 14.05 11.04 3.71
N LEU A 158 14.68 11.74 4.66
CA LEU A 158 14.31 13.12 4.99
C LEU A 158 14.58 14.08 3.82
N SER A 159 15.68 13.93 3.11
CA SER A 159 15.98 14.76 1.94
C SER A 159 15.02 14.53 0.77
N GLN A 160 14.39 13.36 0.71
CA GLN A 160 13.47 12.95 -0.36
C GLN A 160 12.00 13.07 0.06
N TYR A 161 11.71 13.41 1.31
CA TYR A 161 10.36 13.33 1.90
C TYR A 161 9.31 14.10 1.09
N GLU A 162 9.56 15.35 0.72
CA GLU A 162 8.59 16.16 -0.05
C GLU A 162 8.34 15.57 -1.44
N THR A 163 9.36 15.03 -2.09
CA THR A 163 9.22 14.33 -3.37
C THR A 163 8.41 13.06 -3.24
N ILE A 164 8.67 12.26 -2.21
CA ILE A 164 7.93 11.03 -1.91
C ILE A 164 6.45 11.35 -1.68
N LYS A 165 6.17 12.29 -0.77
CA LYS A 165 4.81 12.72 -0.45
C LYS A 165 4.07 13.24 -1.68
N SER A 166 4.68 14.14 -2.46
CA SER A 166 4.08 14.70 -3.67
C SER A 166 3.76 13.63 -4.71
N LYS A 167 4.66 12.67 -4.94
CA LYS A 167 4.41 11.55 -5.86
C LYS A 167 3.27 10.64 -5.38
N ILE A 168 3.23 10.28 -4.10
CA ILE A 168 2.14 9.49 -3.54
C ILE A 168 0.80 10.23 -3.72
N TYR A 169 0.75 11.51 -3.35
CA TYR A 169 -0.46 12.33 -3.47
C TYR A 169 -0.96 12.44 -4.90
N LYS A 170 -0.06 12.69 -5.84
CA LYS A 170 -0.39 12.81 -7.25
C LYS A 170 -0.88 11.48 -7.84
N GLU A 171 -0.11 10.40 -7.66
CA GLU A 171 -0.35 9.15 -8.39
C GLU A 171 -1.45 8.29 -7.73
N ALA A 172 -1.41 8.14 -6.41
CA ALA A 172 -2.36 7.29 -5.70
C ALA A 172 -3.68 8.01 -5.39
N TYR A 173 -3.63 9.31 -5.10
CA TYR A 173 -4.80 10.08 -4.67
C TYR A 173 -5.30 11.11 -5.69
N ASN A 174 -4.67 11.21 -6.87
CA ASN A 174 -5.01 12.17 -7.93
C ASN A 174 -5.02 13.64 -7.48
N LEU A 175 -4.22 13.99 -6.47
CA LEU A 175 -4.08 15.37 -6.05
C LEU A 175 -3.12 16.09 -7.00
N CYS A 176 -3.62 17.05 -7.75
CA CYS A 176 -2.77 18.00 -8.48
C CYS A 176 -2.00 18.86 -7.47
N ASP A 177 -0.73 19.13 -7.77
CA ASP A 177 0.13 20.03 -6.99
C ASP A 177 -0.51 21.42 -6.92
N THR A 178 -1.20 21.74 -5.83
CA THR A 178 -1.79 23.08 -5.59
C THR A 178 -0.74 24.11 -5.18
N SER A 179 0.55 23.76 -5.21
CA SER A 179 1.64 24.66 -4.86
C SER A 179 2.02 25.66 -5.96
N LYS A 180 1.28 25.70 -7.09
CA LYS A 180 1.43 26.72 -8.14
C LYS A 180 0.16 27.54 -8.29
N GLY A 181 -0.18 28.33 -7.29
CA GLY A 181 -1.30 29.25 -7.42
C GLY A 181 -1.63 30.00 -6.15
N ASN A 182 -0.74 30.87 -5.73
CA ASN A 182 -1.06 32.15 -5.08
C ASN A 182 0.20 33.01 -5.08
N ILE A 183 0.34 33.82 -6.12
CA ILE A 183 1.08 35.08 -6.08
C ILE A 183 0.06 36.16 -5.81
#